data_97fbd2ce2b804f1141f0ae13d776ab82
#
_entry.id   97fbd2ce2b804f1141f0ae13d776ab82
#
_cell.length_a   1.000
_cell.length_b   1.000
_cell.length_c   1.000
_cell.angle_alpha   90.00
_cell.angle_beta   90.00
_cell.angle_gamma   90.00
#
_symmetry.space_group_name_H-M   'P 1'
#
loop_
_entity.id
_entity.type
_entity.pdbx_description
1 polymer ?
#
loop_
_entity_poly.entity_id
_entity_poly.type
_entity_poly.pdbx_seq_one_letter_code
_entity_poly.pdbx_strand_id
1 'polypeptide(L)' 'GHHDHMVCIECGQIIEFFKTEIESLQDQICKEKNFKLVRHIHQLFGVCEICQD' A
#
# COMPACT_ATOMS: atom_id res chain seq x y z
N GLY A 1 9.76 10.41 1.13
CA GLY A 1 9.38 9.07 1.50
C GLY A 1 8.05 8.68 0.91
N HIS A 2 7.87 7.42 0.75
CA HIS A 2 6.65 6.88 0.22
C HIS A 2 5.86 6.23 1.33
N HIS A 3 4.62 6.63 1.46
CA HIS A 3 3.72 6.04 2.43
C HIS A 3 2.57 5.40 1.70
N ASP A 4 2.27 4.18 2.08
CA ASP A 4 1.12 3.48 1.57
C ASP A 4 -0.09 3.88 2.41
N HIS A 5 -1.28 3.71 1.87
CA HIS A 5 -2.49 4.19 2.54
C HIS A 5 -3.57 3.13 2.58
N MET A 6 -4.29 3.09 3.70
CA MET A 6 -5.55 2.38 3.81
C MET A 6 -6.66 3.41 3.89
N VAL A 7 -7.70 3.25 3.09
CA VAL A 7 -8.80 4.19 3.03
C VAL A 7 -10.09 3.49 3.43
N CYS A 8 -10.78 4.04 4.43
CA CYS A 8 -12.08 3.51 4.82
C CYS A 8 -13.14 4.04 3.87
N ILE A 9 -13.86 3.15 3.20
CA ILE A 9 -14.90 3.54 2.25
C ILE A 9 -16.16 4.06 2.94
N GLU A 10 -16.29 3.81 4.26
CA GLU A 10 -17.48 4.26 5.01
C GLU A 10 -17.32 5.66 5.57
N CYS A 11 -16.20 5.95 6.23
CA CYS A 11 -16.01 7.24 6.90
C CYS A 11 -14.93 8.11 6.26
N GLY A 12 -14.17 7.58 5.32
CA GLY A 12 -13.13 8.34 4.65
C GLY A 12 -11.82 8.43 5.40
N GLN A 13 -11.69 7.72 6.52
CA GLN A 13 -10.45 7.74 7.29
C GLN A 13 -9.29 7.22 6.43
N ILE A 14 -8.16 7.92 6.50
CA ILE A 14 -6.95 7.53 5.79
C ILE A 14 -5.89 7.16 6.82
N ILE A 15 -5.36 5.95 6.70
CA ILE A 15 -4.32 5.45 7.60
C ILE A 15 -3.07 5.21 6.77
N GLU A 16 -1.98 5.88 7.12
CA GLU A 16 -0.70 5.68 6.45
C GLU A 16 0.02 4.50 7.07
N PHE A 17 0.73 3.75 6.24
CA PHE A 17 1.58 2.67 6.74
C PHE A 17 2.81 2.53 5.86
N PHE A 18 3.81 1.86 6.39
CA PHE A 18 5.03 1.56 5.66
C PHE A 18 5.57 0.22 6.12
N LYS A 19 5.85 -0.65 5.17
CA LYS A 19 6.43 -1.96 5.44
C LYS A 19 7.56 -2.22 4.46
N THR A 20 8.76 -2.38 5.00
CA THR A 20 9.93 -2.65 4.17
C THR A 20 9.81 -3.98 3.43
N GLU A 21 9.11 -4.95 4.01
CA GLU A 21 8.90 -6.25 3.39
C GLU A 21 8.13 -6.14 2.08
N ILE A 22 7.13 -5.26 2.04
CA ILE A 22 6.35 -5.02 0.82
C ILE A 22 7.24 -4.42 -0.26
N GLU A 23 8.06 -3.42 0.11
CA GLU A 23 8.98 -2.78 -0.81
C GLU A 23 10.01 -3.77 -1.34
N SER A 24 10.51 -4.63 -0.48
CA SER A 24 11.51 -5.62 -0.82
C SER A 24 10.98 -6.63 -1.84
N LEU A 25 9.75 -7.12 -1.62
CA LEU A 25 9.11 -8.05 -2.54
C LEU A 25 8.82 -7.41 -3.89
N GLN A 26 8.41 -6.17 -3.89
CA GLN A 26 8.16 -5.40 -5.10
C GLN A 26 9.45 -5.28 -5.93
N ASP A 27 10.55 -4.90 -5.28
CA ASP A 27 11.83 -4.75 -5.95
C ASP A 27 12.31 -6.08 -6.52
N GLN A 28 12.09 -7.17 -5.79
CA GLN A 28 12.44 -8.50 -6.23
C GLN A 28 11.68 -8.89 -7.49
N ILE A 29 10.39 -8.63 -7.53
CA ILE A 29 9.55 -8.93 -8.69
C ILE A 29 10.04 -8.14 -9.93
N CYS A 30 10.31 -6.86 -9.73
CA CYS A 30 10.79 -6.01 -10.82
C CYS A 30 12.12 -6.51 -11.35
N LYS A 31 13.00 -6.95 -10.47
CA LYS A 31 14.29 -7.48 -10.86
C LYS A 31 14.14 -8.77 -11.64
N GLU A 32 13.25 -9.66 -11.20
CA GLU A 32 13.00 -10.93 -11.87
C GLU A 32 12.47 -10.75 -13.29
N LYS A 33 11.66 -9.71 -13.48
CA LYS A 33 11.06 -9.41 -14.79
C LYS A 33 11.90 -8.44 -15.60
N ASN A 34 13.07 -8.06 -15.10
CA ASN A 34 13.93 -7.07 -15.73
C ASN A 34 13.16 -5.79 -16.03
N PHE A 35 12.41 -5.34 -15.05
CA PHE A 35 11.50 -4.20 -15.16
C PHE A 35 12.05 -3.02 -14.38
N LYS A 36 12.20 -1.87 -15.04
CA LYS A 36 12.69 -0.66 -14.39
C LYS A 36 11.53 0.06 -13.74
N LEU A 37 11.46 -0.02 -12.43
CA LEU A 37 10.40 0.63 -11.66
C LEU A 37 10.66 2.13 -11.59
N VAL A 38 9.66 2.93 -11.94
CA VAL A 38 9.73 4.38 -11.83
C VAL A 38 9.02 4.85 -10.56
N ARG A 39 7.86 4.30 -10.28
CA ARG A 39 7.11 4.60 -9.06
C ARG A 39 6.08 3.52 -8.84
N HIS A 40 5.56 3.47 -7.62
CA HIS A 40 4.48 2.55 -7.31
C HIS A 40 3.40 3.29 -6.52
N ILE A 41 2.21 2.74 -6.55
CA ILE A 41 1.08 3.23 -5.76
C ILE A 41 0.47 2.01 -5.08
N HIS A 42 0.35 2.08 -3.76
CA HIS A 42 -0.24 0.98 -3.01
C HIS A 42 -1.30 1.56 -2.09
N GLN A 43 -2.56 1.25 -2.40
CA GLN A 43 -3.70 1.72 -1.62
C GLN A 43 -4.62 0.55 -1.33
N LEU A 44 -5.08 0.48 -0.08
CA LEU A 44 -6.03 -0.54 0.34
C LEU A 44 -7.35 0.15 0.67
N PHE A 45 -8.42 -0.37 0.12
CA PHE A 45 -9.76 0.17 0.35
C PHE A 45 -10.57 -0.86 1.13
N GLY A 46 -11.15 -0.43 2.23
CA GLY A 46 -11.86 -1.34 3.10
C GLY A 46 -12.68 -0.61 4.14
N VAL A 47 -12.93 -1.26 5.26
CA VAL A 47 -13.74 -0.70 6.35
C VAL A 47 -12.87 -0.63 7.60
N CYS A 48 -12.75 0.57 8.19
CA CYS A 48 -11.90 0.76 9.35
C CYS A 48 -12.50 0.08 10.59
N GLU A 49 -11.68 -0.02 11.64
CA GLU A 49 -12.07 -0.69 12.88
C GLU A 49 -13.38 -0.14 13.47
N ILE A 50 -13.55 1.17 13.42
CA ILE A 50 -14.73 1.83 13.99
C ILE A 50 -16.00 1.53 13.18
N CYS A 51 -15.87 1.42 11.86
CA CYS A 51 -17.01 1.20 10.98
C CYS A 51 -17.43 -0.26 10.85
N GLN A 52 -16.64 -1.17 11.37
CA GLN A 52 -16.98 -2.60 11.38
C GLN A 52 -17.99 -2.88 12.48
N ASP A 53 -18.91 -3.77 12.22
CA ASP A 53 -19.87 -4.24 13.21
C ASP A 53 -19.36 -5.44 13.97
#